data_6b1191aa794ac3b9950a657b29e99d32
#
_entry.id   6b1191aa794ac3b9950a657b29e99d32
#
_cell.length_a   1.000
_cell.length_b   1.000
_cell.length_c   1.000
_cell.angle_alpha   90.00
_cell.angle_beta   90.00
_cell.angle_gamma   90.00
#
_symmetry.space_group_name_H-M   'P 1'
#
loop_
_entity.id
_entity.type
_entity.pdbx_description
1 polymer ?
#
loop_
_entity_poly.entity_id
_entity_poly.type
_entity_poly.pdbx_seq_one_letter_code
_entity_poly.pdbx_strand_id
1 'polypeptide(L)' 'MYARSLANDTHRRRFTVRMAPRTGWEVRDEFDAKVLKSTCYKDWHRVERAKAIFALEAMQLKDSGWTEL' A
#
# COMPACT_ATOMS: atom_id res chain seq x y z
N MET A 1 -4.04 3.76 -11.07
CA MET A 1 -4.28 2.79 -10.01
C MET A 1 -2.99 2.07 -9.64
N TYR A 2 -2.80 1.76 -8.39
CA TYR A 2 -1.57 1.17 -7.87
C TYR A 2 -1.94 0.06 -6.90
N ALA A 3 -1.27 -1.09 -7.02
CA ALA A 3 -1.47 -2.19 -6.09
C ALA A 3 -0.18 -3.00 -6.00
N ARG A 4 0.26 -3.29 -4.77
CA ARG A 4 1.38 -4.19 -4.50
C ARG A 4 0.96 -5.15 -3.40
N SER A 5 1.25 -6.42 -3.60
CA SER A 5 0.94 -7.46 -2.63
C SER A 5 2.19 -8.27 -2.33
N LEU A 6 2.41 -8.58 -1.07
CA LEU A 6 3.54 -9.39 -0.62
C LEU A 6 3.02 -10.49 0.30
N ALA A 7 3.72 -11.59 0.34
CA ALA A 7 3.35 -12.74 1.14
C ALA A 7 4.55 -13.29 1.91
N ASN A 8 4.29 -13.79 3.11
CA ASN A 8 5.27 -14.50 3.94
C ASN A 8 4.53 -15.58 4.70
N ASP A 9 4.85 -16.85 4.46
CA ASP A 9 4.16 -18.00 5.03
C ASP A 9 2.63 -17.87 4.83
N THR A 10 1.91 -17.64 5.93
CA THR A 10 0.46 -17.48 5.91
C THR A 10 0.00 -16.02 5.93
N HIS A 11 0.94 -15.08 5.95
CA HIS A 11 0.61 -13.67 6.05
C HIS A 11 0.68 -12.97 4.71
N ARG A 12 -0.16 -11.94 4.54
CA ARG A 12 -0.17 -11.11 3.34
C ARG A 12 -0.20 -9.64 3.73
N ARG A 13 0.51 -8.85 2.93
CA ARG A 13 0.53 -7.40 3.03
C ARG A 13 0.11 -6.81 1.70
N ARG A 14 -0.72 -5.79 1.71
CA ARG A 14 -1.17 -5.17 0.46
C ARG A 14 -1.21 -3.66 0.60
N PHE A 15 -0.65 -2.98 -0.40
CA PHE A 15 -0.67 -1.52 -0.51
C PHE A 15 -1.43 -1.15 -1.76
N THR A 16 -2.42 -0.28 -1.64
CA THR A 16 -3.24 0.13 -2.78
C THR A 16 -3.43 1.64 -2.81
N VAL A 17 -3.53 2.17 -4.03
CA VAL A 17 -3.99 3.53 -4.30
C VAL A 17 -5.06 3.43 -5.35
N ARG A 18 -6.23 3.99 -5.09
CA ARG A 18 -7.33 4.00 -6.04
C ARG A 18 -8.04 5.34 -6.04
N MET A 19 -8.63 5.68 -7.17
CA MET A 19 -9.44 6.88 -7.27
C MET A 19 -10.69 6.73 -6.42
N ALA A 20 -10.97 7.75 -5.62
CA ALA A 20 -12.17 7.83 -4.82
C ALA A 20 -12.93 9.08 -5.25
N PRO A 21 -14.05 8.94 -5.99
CA PRO A 21 -14.82 10.10 -6.45
C PRO A 21 -15.17 11.01 -5.29
N ARG A 22 -15.05 12.31 -5.48
CA ARG A 22 -15.33 13.36 -4.50
C ARG A 22 -14.23 13.58 -3.46
N THR A 23 -13.43 12.56 -3.13
CA THR A 23 -12.41 12.68 -2.07
C THR A 23 -10.98 12.66 -2.62
N GLY A 24 -10.80 12.35 -3.92
CA GLY A 24 -9.50 12.29 -4.57
C GLY A 24 -9.00 10.87 -4.70
N TRP A 25 -7.98 10.51 -3.95
CA TRP A 25 -7.39 9.17 -4.00
C TRP A 25 -7.36 8.57 -2.61
N GLU A 26 -7.73 7.28 -2.52
CA GLU A 26 -7.64 6.52 -1.29
C GLU A 26 -6.34 5.72 -1.30
N VAL A 27 -5.53 5.90 -0.26
CA VAL A 27 -4.29 5.16 -0.02
C VAL A 27 -4.53 4.22 1.13
N ARG A 28 -4.30 2.93 0.92
CA ARG A 28 -4.65 1.91 1.89
C ARG A 28 -3.50 0.94 2.11
N ASP A 29 -3.27 0.59 3.38
CA ASP A 29 -2.32 -0.42 3.82
C ASP A 29 -3.10 -1.51 4.54
N GLU A 30 -2.96 -2.76 4.09
CA GLU A 30 -3.70 -3.90 4.63
C GLU A 30 -2.74 -4.99 5.08
N PHE A 31 -3.10 -5.66 6.16
CA PHE A 31 -2.39 -6.84 6.67
C PHE A 31 -3.42 -7.95 6.92
N ASP A 32 -3.27 -9.09 6.22
CA ASP A 32 -4.19 -10.23 6.31
C ASP A 32 -5.65 -9.80 6.11
N ALA A 33 -5.88 -8.97 5.09
CA ALA A 33 -7.18 -8.44 4.72
C ALA A 33 -7.77 -7.45 5.73
N LYS A 34 -7.03 -7.07 6.77
CA LYS A 34 -7.45 -6.03 7.70
C LYS A 34 -6.81 -4.70 7.30
N VAL A 35 -7.60 -3.66 7.25
CA VAL A 35 -7.10 -2.31 6.94
C VAL A 35 -6.35 -1.78 8.15
N LEU A 36 -5.04 -1.60 8.01
CA LEU A 36 -4.21 -0.98 9.04
C LEU A 36 -4.31 0.52 8.99
N LYS A 37 -4.35 1.09 7.77
CA LYS A 37 -4.39 2.52 7.58
C LYS A 37 -5.09 2.80 6.25
N SER A 38 -5.98 3.78 6.27
CA SER A 38 -6.65 4.26 5.07
C SER A 38 -6.72 5.77 5.16
N THR A 39 -6.25 6.47 4.11
CA THR A 39 -6.22 7.92 4.06
C THR A 39 -6.62 8.37 2.67
N CYS A 40 -7.42 9.44 2.59
CA CYS A 40 -7.80 10.04 1.34
C CYS A 40 -7.05 11.34 1.14
N TYR A 41 -6.49 11.54 -0.05
CA TYR A 41 -5.76 12.75 -0.41
C TYR A 41 -6.37 13.34 -1.66
N LYS A 42 -6.51 14.67 -1.69
CA LYS A 42 -6.88 15.40 -2.90
C LYS A 42 -5.65 15.83 -3.70
N ASP A 43 -4.50 15.87 -3.06
CA ASP A 43 -3.24 16.32 -3.63
C ASP A 43 -2.42 15.12 -4.10
N TRP A 44 -2.13 15.06 -5.40
CA TRP A 44 -1.37 13.96 -5.99
C TRP A 44 0.05 13.86 -5.42
N HIS A 45 0.65 14.98 -5.02
CA HIS A 45 1.98 14.95 -4.39
C HIS A 45 2.01 14.07 -3.14
N ARG A 46 0.95 14.11 -2.35
CA ARG A 46 0.84 13.28 -1.15
C ARG A 46 0.66 11.81 -1.51
N VAL A 47 -0.04 11.52 -2.59
CA VAL A 47 -0.20 10.16 -3.10
C VAL A 47 1.15 9.62 -3.56
N GLU A 48 1.93 10.42 -4.30
CA GLU A 48 3.27 10.01 -4.74
C GLU A 48 4.19 9.75 -3.57
N ARG A 49 4.11 10.55 -2.52
CA ARG A 49 4.88 10.33 -1.29
C ARG A 49 4.47 9.04 -0.62
N ALA A 50 3.17 8.74 -0.54
CA ALA A 50 2.67 7.50 0.04
C ALA A 50 3.15 6.29 -0.77
N LYS A 51 3.15 6.38 -2.09
CA LYS A 51 3.67 5.32 -2.97
C LYS A 51 5.17 5.08 -2.72
N ALA A 52 5.94 6.14 -2.52
CA ALA A 52 7.36 6.03 -2.23
C ALA A 52 7.58 5.30 -0.88
N ILE A 53 6.76 5.62 0.12
CA ILE A 53 6.82 4.94 1.41
C ILE A 53 6.47 3.46 1.26
N PHE A 54 5.45 3.14 0.48
CA PHE A 54 5.06 1.75 0.22
C PHE A 54 6.19 0.99 -0.49
N ALA A 55 6.86 1.62 -1.45
CA ALA A 55 7.98 1.00 -2.14
C ALA A 55 9.11 0.67 -1.17
N LEU A 56 9.40 1.58 -0.24
CA LEU A 56 10.42 1.37 0.78
C LEU A 56 10.04 0.24 1.73
N GLU A 57 8.80 0.22 2.19
CA GLU A 57 8.30 -0.84 3.06
C GLU A 57 8.32 -2.20 2.36
N ALA A 58 7.94 -2.25 1.07
CA ALA A 58 8.00 -3.47 0.28
C ALA A 58 9.43 -4.00 0.17
N MET A 59 10.39 -3.10 -0.02
CA MET A 59 11.80 -3.48 -0.08
C MET A 59 12.26 -4.07 1.25
N GLN A 60 11.89 -3.44 2.37
CA GLN A 60 12.24 -3.92 3.70
C GLN A 60 11.61 -5.29 3.98
N LEU A 61 10.37 -5.50 3.56
CA LEU A 61 9.70 -6.78 3.70
C LEU A 61 10.41 -7.87 2.89
N LYS A 62 10.79 -7.56 1.64
CA LYS A 62 11.55 -8.52 0.81
C LYS A 62 12.87 -8.88 1.46
N ASP A 63 13.57 -7.91 2.05
CA ASP A 63 14.82 -8.15 2.76
C ASP A 63 14.61 -9.05 3.98
N SER A 64 13.40 -9.07 4.53
CA SER A 64 13.03 -9.92 5.67
C SER A 64 12.43 -11.25 5.24
N GLY A 65 12.46 -11.59 3.96
CA GLY A 65 12.01 -12.88 3.47
C GLY A 65 10.62 -12.90 2.84
N TRP A 66 9.97 -11.76 2.72
CA TRP A 66 8.68 -11.68 2.04
C TRP A 66 8.86 -11.75 0.52
N THR A 67 7.89 -12.30 -0.16
CA THR A 67 7.88 -12.42 -1.63
C THR A 67 6.80 -11.50 -2.19
N GLU A 68 7.16 -10.71 -3.19
CA GLU A 68 6.18 -9.89 -3.89
C GLU A 68 5.43 -10.74 -4.90
N LEU A 69 4.10 -10.61 -4.88
CA LEU A 69 3.20 -11.38 -5.74
C LEU A 69 2.96 -10.67 -7.09
#